data_4ea3ba507f2d5e4f26c41c0ba0e9177d
#
_entry.id   4ea3ba507f2d5e4f26c41c0ba0e9177d
#
_cell.length_a   1.000
_cell.length_b   1.000
_cell.length_c   1.000
_cell.angle_alpha   90.00
_cell.angle_beta   90.00
_cell.angle_gamma   90.00
#
_symmetry.space_group_name_H-M   'P 1'
#
loop_
_entity.id
_entity.type
_entity.pdbx_description
1 polymer ?
#
loop_
_entity_poly.entity_id
_entity_poly.type
_entity_poly.pdbx_seq_one_letter_code
_entity_poly.pdbx_strand_id
1 'polypeptide(L)' 'MKDIKQLAEKIATDFQLSIKERTDALLKLDCDMYTNLGTDSSNKEKQEVKKNSKHIYKQIKGIDEVSGDILLKSLDV' A
#
# COMPACT_ATOMS: atom_id res chain seq x y z
N MET A 1 -13.16 -11.70 0.65
CA MET A 1 -11.85 -11.07 0.39
C MET A 1 -11.83 -9.66 0.93
N LYS A 2 -10.79 -9.29 1.64
CA LYS A 2 -10.64 -7.92 2.11
C LYS A 2 -10.33 -7.01 0.93
N ASP A 3 -11.07 -5.92 0.81
CA ASP A 3 -10.79 -4.92 -0.21
C ASP A 3 -9.62 -4.05 0.27
N ILE A 4 -8.44 -4.31 -0.27
CA ILE A 4 -7.21 -3.61 0.12
C ILE A 4 -7.30 -2.12 -0.17
N LYS A 5 -7.96 -1.74 -1.27
CA LYS A 5 -8.13 -0.33 -1.62
C LYS A 5 -8.97 0.41 -0.59
N GLN A 6 -10.06 -0.20 -0.13
CA GLN A 6 -10.90 0.39 0.92
C GLN A 6 -10.17 0.49 2.24
N LEU A 7 -9.40 -0.55 2.60
CA LEU A 7 -8.59 -0.52 3.83
C LEU A 7 -7.55 0.60 3.76
N ALA A 8 -6.87 0.76 2.63
CA ALA A 8 -5.88 1.81 2.45
C ALA A 8 -6.51 3.19 2.58
N GLU A 9 -7.66 3.41 1.96
CA GLU A 9 -8.38 4.69 2.05
C GLU A 9 -8.83 4.97 3.48
N LYS A 10 -9.32 3.97 4.18
CA LYS A 10 -9.75 4.10 5.57
C LYS A 10 -8.59 4.51 6.47
N ILE A 11 -7.43 3.90 6.29
CA ILE A 11 -6.22 4.24 7.06
C ILE A 11 -5.78 5.67 6.72
N ALA A 12 -5.74 6.01 5.44
CA ALA A 12 -5.28 7.32 4.98
C ALA A 12 -6.16 8.47 5.48
N THR A 13 -7.43 8.20 5.74
CA THR A 13 -8.39 9.21 6.21
C THR A 13 -8.69 9.13 7.70
N ASP A 14 -7.96 8.30 8.43
CA ASP A 14 -8.13 8.19 9.88
C ASP A 14 -7.37 9.32 10.57
N PHE A 15 -8.07 10.42 10.82
CA PHE A 15 -7.48 11.62 11.42
C PHE A 15 -7.17 11.49 12.92
N GLN A 16 -7.54 10.36 13.54
CA GLN A 16 -7.11 10.06 14.91
C GLN A 16 -5.65 9.60 14.94
N LEU A 17 -5.14 9.13 13.80
CA LEU A 17 -3.75 8.73 13.65
C LEU A 17 -2.91 9.92 13.15
N SER A 18 -1.67 10.02 13.61
CA SER A 18 -0.72 11.00 13.08
C SER A 18 -0.34 10.63 11.64
N ILE A 19 0.30 11.56 10.92
CA ILE A 19 0.81 11.31 9.58
C ILE A 19 1.75 10.11 9.58
N LYS A 20 2.65 10.03 10.55
CA LYS A 20 3.58 8.92 10.67
C LYS A 20 2.85 7.60 10.92
N GLU A 21 1.88 7.61 11.82
CA GLU A 21 1.11 6.40 12.14
C GLU A 21 0.32 5.90 10.93
N ARG A 22 -0.29 6.81 10.17
CA ARG A 22 -1.01 6.45 8.94
C ARG A 22 -0.06 5.86 7.90
N THR A 23 1.10 6.49 7.70
CA THR A 23 2.10 6.01 6.76
C THR A 23 2.62 4.63 7.16
N ASP A 24 2.95 4.43 8.43
CA ASP A 24 3.42 3.15 8.94
C ASP A 24 2.36 2.06 8.78
N ALA A 25 1.10 2.38 9.05
CA ALA A 25 -0.01 1.43 8.89
C ALA A 25 -0.20 1.02 7.43
N LEU A 26 -0.08 1.97 6.51
CA LEU A 26 -0.18 1.70 5.07
C LEU A 26 0.99 0.83 4.59
N LEU A 27 2.20 1.10 5.06
CA LEU A 27 3.37 0.28 4.73
C LEU A 27 3.23 -1.13 5.29
N LYS A 28 2.67 -1.28 6.48
CA LYS A 28 2.40 -2.60 7.06
C LYS A 28 1.38 -3.37 6.22
N LEU A 29 0.34 -2.71 5.76
CA LEU A 29 -0.66 -3.33 4.88
C LEU A 29 -0.02 -3.83 3.59
N ASP A 30 0.86 -3.03 2.99
CA ASP A 30 1.61 -3.40 1.80
C ASP A 30 2.50 -4.63 2.05
N CYS A 31 3.25 -4.61 3.14
CA CYS A 31 4.11 -5.72 3.54
C CYS A 31 3.31 -7.01 3.75
N ASP A 32 2.16 -6.91 4.42
CA ASP A 32 1.30 -8.06 4.67
C ASP A 32 0.78 -8.69 3.35
N MET A 33 0.49 -7.88 2.35
CA MET A 33 0.09 -8.40 1.04
C MET A 33 1.18 -9.24 0.40
N TYR A 34 2.42 -8.74 0.41
CA TYR A 34 3.54 -9.48 -0.17
C TYR A 34 3.87 -10.75 0.62
N THR A 35 3.73 -10.70 1.94
CA THR A 35 3.95 -11.86 2.81
C THR A 35 2.93 -12.97 2.51
N ASN A 36 1.71 -12.60 2.13
CA ASN A 36 0.66 -13.57 1.81
C ASN A 36 0.76 -14.13 0.39
N LEU A 37 1.65 -13.58 -0.45
CA LEU A 37 1.96 -14.16 -1.75
C LEU A 37 2.86 -15.38 -1.55
N GLY A 38 2.35 -16.57 -1.86
CA GLY A 38 3.15 -17.77 -1.84
C GLY A 38 4.07 -17.87 -3.05
N THR A 39 5.02 -18.79 -3.01
CA THR A 39 5.91 -19.08 -4.14
C THR A 39 5.12 -19.59 -5.34
N ASP A 40 3.96 -20.18 -5.09
CA ASP A 40 3.08 -20.76 -6.13
C ASP A 40 2.02 -19.78 -6.61
N SER A 41 2.14 -18.49 -6.26
CA SER A 41 1.17 -17.48 -6.68
C SER A 41 1.18 -17.32 -8.20
N SER A 42 -0.02 -17.21 -8.78
CA SER A 42 -0.16 -16.99 -10.21
C SER A 42 0.31 -15.60 -10.61
N ASN A 43 0.61 -15.40 -11.89
CA ASN A 43 0.97 -14.09 -12.42
C ASN A 43 -0.15 -13.06 -12.19
N LYS A 44 -1.40 -13.51 -12.25
CA LYS A 44 -2.56 -12.65 -12.00
C LYS A 44 -2.56 -12.13 -10.56
N GLU A 45 -2.27 -13.00 -9.59
CA GLU A 45 -2.20 -12.62 -8.18
C GLU A 45 -1.07 -11.63 -7.93
N LYS A 46 0.10 -11.86 -8.54
CA LYS A 46 1.24 -10.96 -8.42
C LYS A 46 0.95 -9.59 -9.00
N GLN A 47 0.26 -9.54 -10.15
CA GLN A 47 -0.14 -8.28 -10.77
C GLN A 47 -1.16 -7.54 -9.92
N GLU A 48 -2.10 -8.24 -9.30
CA GLU A 48 -3.10 -7.64 -8.45
C GLU A 48 -2.47 -7.03 -7.20
N VAL A 49 -1.52 -7.73 -6.58
CA VAL A 49 -0.77 -7.20 -5.43
C VAL A 49 0.00 -5.94 -5.85
N LYS A 50 0.61 -5.94 -7.02
CA LYS A 50 1.32 -4.76 -7.53
C LYS A 50 0.39 -3.57 -7.72
N LYS A 51 -0.81 -3.79 -8.24
CA LYS A 51 -1.82 -2.74 -8.39
C LYS A 51 -2.26 -2.18 -7.03
N ASN A 52 -2.50 -3.06 -6.08
CA ASN A 52 -2.89 -2.68 -4.73
C ASN A 52 -1.76 -1.91 -4.04
N SER A 53 -0.52 -2.35 -4.21
CA SER A 53 0.66 -1.67 -3.68
C SER A 53 0.77 -0.25 -4.24
N LYS A 54 0.57 -0.09 -5.54
CA LYS A 54 0.56 1.22 -6.18
C LYS A 54 -0.52 2.14 -5.60
N HIS A 55 -1.71 1.60 -5.34
CA HIS A 55 -2.80 2.35 -4.73
C HIS A 55 -2.42 2.80 -3.31
N ILE A 56 -1.83 1.90 -2.53
CA ILE A 56 -1.35 2.22 -1.17
C ILE A 56 -0.33 3.35 -1.21
N TYR A 57 0.62 3.28 -2.13
CA TYR A 57 1.67 4.30 -2.26
C TYR A 57 1.09 5.65 -2.70
N LYS A 58 0.04 5.66 -3.50
CA LYS A 58 -0.69 6.89 -3.85
C LYS A 58 -1.37 7.50 -2.63
N GLN A 59 -1.92 6.66 -1.73
CA GLN A 59 -2.48 7.14 -0.48
C GLN A 59 -1.40 7.75 0.41
N ILE A 60 -0.23 7.11 0.47
CA ILE A 60 0.92 7.66 1.21
C ILE A 60 1.34 9.01 0.62
N LYS A 61 1.36 9.13 -0.70
CA LYS A 61 1.69 10.40 -1.37
C LYS A 61 0.71 11.52 -0.99
N GLY A 62 -0.55 11.19 -0.78
CA GLY A 62 -1.54 12.16 -0.32
C GLY A 62 -1.34 12.62 1.12
N ILE A 63 -0.64 11.82 1.93
CA ILE A 63 -0.34 12.11 3.33
C ILE A 63 1.06 12.73 3.47
N ASP A 64 2.05 12.12 2.83
CA ASP A 64 3.45 12.53 2.81
C ASP A 64 3.96 12.39 1.37
N GLU A 65 3.96 13.49 0.64
CA GLU A 65 4.28 13.51 -0.79
C GLU A 65 5.67 12.95 -1.08
N VAL A 66 6.66 13.29 -0.26
CA VAL A 66 8.05 12.85 -0.49
C VAL A 66 8.17 11.34 -0.36
N SER A 67 7.63 10.77 0.72
CA SER A 67 7.66 9.33 0.94
C SER A 67 6.90 8.58 -0.15
N GLY A 68 5.72 9.09 -0.53
CA GLY A 68 4.91 8.48 -1.58
C GLY A 68 5.61 8.48 -2.94
N ASP A 69 6.27 9.58 -3.28
CA ASP A 69 7.04 9.69 -4.54
C ASP A 69 8.17 8.66 -4.59
N ILE A 70 8.91 8.52 -3.50
CA ILE A 70 10.01 7.56 -3.42
C ILE A 70 9.48 6.14 -3.66
N LEU A 71 8.39 5.79 -2.99
CA LEU A 71 7.79 4.46 -3.10
C LEU A 71 7.25 4.18 -4.50
N LEU A 72 6.58 5.16 -5.11
CA LEU A 72 6.04 5.03 -6.47
C LEU A 72 7.15 4.86 -7.50
N LYS A 73 8.26 5.57 -7.34
CA LYS A 73 9.42 5.42 -8.23
C LYS A 73 10.04 4.04 -8.09
N SER A 74 10.05 3.46 -6.89
CA SER A 74 10.54 2.10 -6.67
C SER A 74 9.75 1.05 -7.43
N LEU A 75 8.44 1.27 -7.63
CA LEU A 75 7.59 0.34 -8.38
C LEU A 75 7.88 0.33 -9.87
N ASP A 76 8.40 1.43 -10.40
CA ASP A 76 8.65 1.59 -11.83
C ASP A 76 10.04 1.09 -12.26
N VAL A 77 10.79 0.52 -11.34
CA VAL A 77 12.14 -0.02 -11.62
C VAL A 77 12.09 -1.47 -12.06
#